data_4da791cc95deeb3b4f7a806f8e700571
#
_entry.id   4da791cc95deeb3b4f7a806f8e700571
#
_cell.length_a   1.000
_cell.length_b   1.000
_cell.length_c   1.000
_cell.angle_alpha   90.00
_cell.angle_beta   90.00
_cell.angle_gamma   90.00
#
_symmetry.space_group_name_H-M   'P 1'
#
loop_
_entity.id
_entity.type
_entity.pdbx_description
1 polymer ?
#
loop_
_entity_poly.entity_id
_entity_poly.type
_entity_poly.pdbx_seq_one_letter_code
_entity_poly.pdbx_strand_id
1 'polypeptide(L)'
;FPRVTPRSVPQFKSNPRFQVLVSGSRAKTILAINNARKPLDDVRVRRAIAAAIDRKAVIEGAGDGYGAPIGSHYVPGAFGYVDTTGVNPFDIEKSKKLLAEAGIKTPLELTLTLPPTPYARQGGEVIVAQLAKVGIVAKTQNVEWAQWLSGTYGNKNYDLTLISHVEPFDLANFAKPDYYW
;
A
#
# COMPACT_ATOMS: atom_id res chain seq x y z
N PHE A 1 11.15 0.38 24.31
CA PHE A 1 10.91 1.40 23.28
C PHE A 1 9.60 1.10 22.57
N PRO A 2 8.65 2.04 22.49
CA PRO A 2 7.35 1.82 21.88
C PRO A 2 7.42 1.69 20.34
N ARG A 3 8.45 2.25 19.72
CA ARG A 3 8.76 2.12 18.29
C ARG A 3 10.25 2.20 18.06
N VAL A 4 10.78 1.22 17.34
CA VAL A 4 12.15 1.20 16.82
C VAL A 4 12.07 1.37 15.32
N THR A 5 12.79 2.35 14.78
CA THR A 5 12.87 2.48 13.34
C THR A 5 13.72 1.33 12.79
N PRO A 6 13.39 0.75 11.64
CA PRO A 6 14.18 -0.33 11.03
C PRO A 6 15.68 -0.02 10.96
N ARG A 7 16.04 1.19 10.57
CA ARG A 7 17.43 1.66 10.49
C ARG A 7 18.20 1.63 11.81
N SER A 8 17.49 1.72 12.94
CA SER A 8 18.09 1.68 14.28
C SER A 8 18.31 0.25 14.81
N VAL A 9 17.68 -0.75 14.20
CA VAL A 9 17.76 -2.15 14.66
C VAL A 9 19.19 -2.67 14.76
N PRO A 10 20.11 -2.44 13.79
CA PRO A 10 21.50 -2.89 13.91
C PRO A 10 22.22 -2.37 15.15
N GLN A 11 21.95 -1.11 15.54
CA GLN A 11 22.57 -0.50 16.74
C GLN A 11 22.14 -1.21 18.01
N PHE A 12 20.88 -1.62 18.11
CA PHE A 12 20.40 -2.40 19.26
C PHE A 12 20.94 -3.84 19.23
N LYS A 13 21.00 -4.47 18.07
CA LYS A 13 21.54 -5.83 17.92
C LYS A 13 23.03 -5.93 18.30
N SER A 14 23.82 -4.90 18.02
CA SER A 14 25.24 -4.86 18.35
C SER A 14 25.53 -4.54 19.82
N ASN A 15 24.55 -4.12 20.59
CA ASN A 15 24.73 -3.73 21.97
C ASN A 15 24.25 -4.86 22.92
N PRO A 16 25.14 -5.48 23.72
CA PRO A 16 24.79 -6.62 24.59
C PRO A 16 23.80 -6.30 25.70
N ARG A 17 23.50 -5.01 25.94
CA ARG A 17 22.47 -4.59 26.90
C ARG A 17 21.05 -4.80 26.37
N PHE A 18 20.87 -5.08 25.09
CA PHE A 18 19.57 -5.24 24.46
C PHE A 18 19.39 -6.64 23.88
N GLN A 19 18.22 -7.18 24.10
CA GLN A 19 17.72 -8.32 23.34
C GLN A 19 16.77 -7.79 22.26
N VAL A 20 17.06 -8.11 21.00
CA VAL A 20 16.23 -7.68 19.86
C VAL A 20 15.48 -8.89 19.31
N LEU A 21 14.17 -8.87 19.45
CA LEU A 21 13.25 -9.84 18.86
C LEU A 21 12.53 -9.20 17.68
N VAL A 22 12.47 -9.91 16.57
CA VAL A 22 11.73 -9.48 15.36
C VAL A 22 10.67 -10.51 15.07
N SER A 23 9.43 -10.07 14.97
CA SER A 23 8.30 -10.94 14.65
C SER A 23 7.34 -10.26 13.68
N GLY A 24 6.53 -11.07 12.99
CA GLY A 24 5.42 -10.55 12.18
C GLY A 24 4.36 -9.85 13.02
N SER A 25 3.65 -8.94 12.42
CA SER A 25 2.49 -8.27 13.01
C SER A 25 1.22 -8.55 12.22
N ARG A 26 0.07 -8.15 12.77
CA ARG A 26 -1.21 -8.21 12.06
C ARG A 26 -1.43 -7.01 11.13
N ALA A 27 -0.48 -6.10 11.05
CA ALA A 27 -0.59 -4.92 10.21
C ALA A 27 -0.55 -5.28 8.72
N LYS A 28 -1.57 -4.84 8.01
CA LYS A 28 -1.70 -4.96 6.56
C LYS A 28 -1.57 -3.57 5.96
N THR A 29 -0.40 -3.26 5.39
CA THR A 29 -0.21 -2.01 4.66
C THR A 29 -0.70 -2.20 3.24
N ILE A 30 -1.70 -1.41 2.85
CA ILE A 30 -2.39 -1.50 1.57
C ILE A 30 -2.39 -0.17 0.85
N LEU A 31 -2.36 -0.23 -0.47
CA LEU A 31 -2.72 0.89 -1.34
C LEU A 31 -4.22 0.81 -1.59
N ALA A 32 -5.00 1.62 -0.87
CA ALA A 32 -6.43 1.70 -1.08
C ALA A 32 -6.73 2.55 -2.32
N ILE A 33 -7.61 2.03 -3.17
CA ILE A 33 -8.03 2.64 -4.44
C ILE A 33 -9.51 3.00 -4.31
N ASN A 34 -9.88 4.24 -4.55
CA ASN A 34 -11.28 4.66 -4.49
C ASN A 34 -12.05 4.17 -5.72
N ASN A 35 -12.81 3.08 -5.55
CA ASN A 35 -13.55 2.44 -6.64
C ASN A 35 -14.71 3.28 -7.20
N ALA A 36 -15.13 4.35 -6.51
CA ALA A 36 -16.19 5.22 -6.97
C ALA A 36 -15.71 6.33 -7.92
N ARG A 37 -14.38 6.53 -8.03
CA ARG A 37 -13.81 7.60 -8.86
C ARG A 37 -13.34 7.09 -10.21
N LYS A 38 -13.69 7.84 -11.27
CA LYS A 38 -13.15 7.60 -12.61
C LYS A 38 -11.68 8.04 -12.68
N PRO A 39 -10.83 7.25 -13.36
CA PRO A 39 -11.12 5.98 -14.04
C PRO A 39 -10.92 4.75 -13.14
N LEU A 40 -10.83 4.92 -11.82
CA LEU A 40 -10.58 3.86 -10.86
C LEU A 40 -11.78 2.92 -10.65
N ASP A 41 -12.95 3.28 -11.16
CA ASP A 41 -14.16 2.44 -11.23
C ASP A 41 -13.98 1.27 -12.22
N ASP A 42 -13.05 1.38 -13.18
CA ASP A 42 -12.70 0.29 -14.08
C ASP A 42 -11.73 -0.69 -13.41
N VAL A 43 -12.14 -1.96 -13.32
CA VAL A 43 -11.32 -3.02 -12.73
C VAL A 43 -9.98 -3.22 -13.45
N ARG A 44 -9.92 -2.94 -14.77
CA ARG A 44 -8.68 -3.05 -15.56
C ARG A 44 -7.64 -2.04 -15.09
N VAL A 45 -8.09 -0.82 -14.78
CA VAL A 45 -7.22 0.24 -14.21
C VAL A 45 -6.70 -0.15 -12.84
N ARG A 46 -7.55 -0.68 -11.96
CA ARG A 46 -7.12 -1.16 -10.63
C ARG A 46 -6.12 -2.32 -10.72
N ARG A 47 -6.35 -3.27 -11.64
CA ARG A 47 -5.41 -4.36 -11.91
C ARG A 47 -4.10 -3.88 -12.51
N ALA A 48 -4.14 -2.83 -13.34
CA ALA A 48 -2.94 -2.20 -13.88
C ALA A 48 -2.10 -1.57 -12.77
N ILE A 49 -2.73 -0.83 -11.83
CA ILE A 49 -2.07 -0.28 -10.65
C ILE A 49 -1.43 -1.40 -9.82
N ALA A 50 -2.16 -2.49 -9.55
CA ALA A 50 -1.65 -3.63 -8.80
C ALA A 50 -0.43 -4.29 -9.49
N ALA A 51 -0.46 -4.45 -10.82
CA ALA A 51 0.63 -5.01 -11.59
C ALA A 51 1.86 -4.08 -11.69
N ALA A 52 1.68 -2.77 -11.52
CA ALA A 52 2.77 -1.80 -11.53
C ALA A 52 3.58 -1.77 -10.24
N ILE A 53 3.09 -2.38 -9.14
CA ILE A 53 3.70 -2.30 -7.82
C ILE A 53 4.54 -3.54 -7.50
N ASP A 54 5.85 -3.37 -7.39
CA ASP A 54 6.76 -4.32 -6.78
C ASP A 54 6.71 -4.19 -5.26
N ARG A 55 6.00 -5.13 -4.62
CA ARG A 55 5.82 -5.14 -3.16
C ARG A 55 7.14 -5.28 -2.40
N LYS A 56 8.12 -6.03 -2.95
CA LYS A 56 9.44 -6.19 -2.31
C LYS A 56 10.19 -4.88 -2.31
N ALA A 57 10.21 -4.16 -3.43
CA ALA A 57 10.83 -2.85 -3.51
C ALA A 57 10.18 -1.82 -2.56
N VAL A 58 8.85 -1.90 -2.35
CA VAL A 58 8.17 -1.05 -1.35
C VAL A 58 8.64 -1.41 0.07
N ILE A 59 8.75 -2.70 0.41
CA ILE A 59 9.24 -3.16 1.72
C ILE A 59 10.67 -2.68 1.97
N GLU A 60 11.55 -2.79 0.98
CA GLU A 60 12.93 -2.30 1.07
C GLU A 60 12.97 -0.78 1.27
N GLY A 61 12.25 -0.03 0.44
CA GLY A 61 12.29 1.43 0.48
C GLY A 61 11.58 2.07 1.67
N ALA A 62 10.52 1.44 2.20
CA ALA A 62 9.73 1.96 3.30
C ALA A 62 10.05 1.34 4.66
N GLY A 63 10.59 0.12 4.68
CA GLY A 63 10.78 -0.66 5.88
C GLY A 63 12.18 -1.24 6.06
N ASP A 64 13.18 -0.81 5.26
CA ASP A 64 14.54 -1.36 5.26
C ASP A 64 14.54 -2.91 5.26
N GLY A 65 13.64 -3.54 4.50
CA GLY A 65 13.48 -4.99 4.39
C GLY A 65 12.64 -5.65 5.50
N TYR A 66 12.19 -4.90 6.51
CA TYR A 66 11.33 -5.43 7.57
C TYR A 66 9.87 -5.44 7.12
N GLY A 67 9.41 -6.60 6.67
CA GLY A 67 8.05 -6.83 6.19
C GLY A 67 7.95 -8.11 5.38
N ALA A 68 6.74 -8.49 5.02
CA ALA A 68 6.46 -9.59 4.11
C ALA A 68 5.45 -9.16 3.07
N PRO A 69 5.64 -9.53 1.78
CA PRO A 69 4.60 -9.28 0.78
C PRO A 69 3.35 -10.05 1.11
N ILE A 70 2.19 -9.41 0.94
CA ILE A 70 0.88 -10.05 1.06
C ILE A 70 0.12 -9.93 -0.25
N GLY A 71 -0.66 -10.94 -0.62
CA GLY A 71 -1.47 -10.95 -1.82
C GLY A 71 -2.95 -10.72 -1.54
N SER A 72 -3.35 -10.77 -0.27
CA SER A 72 -4.70 -10.51 0.23
C SER A 72 -4.64 -9.58 1.44
N HIS A 73 -5.81 -9.22 1.96
CA HIS A 73 -5.94 -8.43 3.18
C HIS A 73 -5.78 -9.28 4.46
N TYR A 74 -4.85 -10.25 4.42
CA TYR A 74 -4.53 -11.14 5.52
C TYR A 74 -3.01 -11.34 5.62
N VAL A 75 -2.50 -11.78 6.74
CA VAL A 75 -1.06 -11.80 7.02
C VAL A 75 -0.53 -13.21 7.24
N PRO A 76 0.73 -13.50 6.85
CA PRO A 76 1.38 -14.76 7.16
C PRO A 76 1.38 -15.04 8.67
N GLY A 77 1.14 -16.29 9.03
CA GLY A 77 1.04 -16.75 10.42
C GLY A 77 -0.32 -16.54 11.09
N ALA A 78 -1.27 -15.84 10.47
CA ALA A 78 -2.64 -15.78 10.96
C ALA A 78 -3.41 -17.05 10.60
N PHE A 79 -4.33 -17.46 11.48
CA PHE A 79 -5.19 -18.62 11.23
C PHE A 79 -6.03 -18.42 9.96
N GLY A 80 -5.96 -19.37 9.04
CA GLY A 80 -6.67 -19.28 7.76
C GLY A 80 -5.96 -18.46 6.69
N TYR A 81 -4.72 -18.01 6.90
CA TYR A 81 -3.94 -17.36 5.86
C TYR A 81 -3.69 -18.29 4.67
N VAL A 82 -3.91 -17.75 3.47
CA VAL A 82 -3.56 -18.37 2.20
C VAL A 82 -2.66 -17.42 1.42
N ASP A 83 -1.55 -17.92 0.91
CA ASP A 83 -0.66 -17.11 0.07
C ASP A 83 -1.28 -16.90 -1.31
N THR A 84 -1.62 -15.65 -1.59
CA THR A 84 -2.18 -15.21 -2.88
C THR A 84 -1.27 -14.19 -3.57
N THR A 85 0.01 -14.11 -3.18
CA THR A 85 0.98 -13.14 -3.76
C THR A 85 1.18 -13.33 -5.25
N GLY A 86 0.99 -14.56 -5.76
CA GLY A 86 1.08 -14.88 -7.18
C GLY A 86 -0.15 -14.54 -8.03
N VAL A 87 -1.27 -14.13 -7.43
CA VAL A 87 -2.52 -13.83 -8.19
C VAL A 87 -2.39 -12.53 -9.00
N ASN A 88 -1.76 -11.51 -8.42
CA ASN A 88 -1.46 -10.24 -9.09
C ASN A 88 0.05 -9.96 -8.96
N PRO A 89 0.88 -10.62 -9.76
CA PRO A 89 2.33 -10.41 -9.72
C PRO A 89 2.71 -9.04 -10.29
N PHE A 90 3.86 -8.53 -9.88
CA PHE A 90 4.48 -7.37 -10.49
C PHE A 90 4.81 -7.65 -11.96
N ASP A 91 4.26 -6.84 -12.87
CA ASP A 91 4.41 -6.99 -14.32
C ASP A 91 4.10 -5.66 -15.02
N ILE A 92 5.14 -4.94 -15.41
CA ILE A 92 5.03 -3.62 -16.06
C ILE A 92 4.31 -3.70 -17.41
N GLU A 93 4.60 -4.72 -18.20
CA GLU A 93 4.00 -4.83 -19.53
C GLU A 93 2.50 -5.19 -19.45
N LYS A 94 2.14 -6.05 -18.50
CA LYS A 94 0.73 -6.33 -18.19
C LYS A 94 0.01 -5.06 -17.71
N SER A 95 0.65 -4.24 -16.87
CA SER A 95 0.09 -2.97 -16.41
C SER A 95 -0.21 -2.03 -17.58
N LYS A 96 0.76 -1.79 -18.46
CA LYS A 96 0.59 -0.95 -19.65
C LYS A 96 -0.52 -1.47 -20.58
N LYS A 97 -0.55 -2.78 -20.79
CA LYS A 97 -1.58 -3.44 -21.62
C LYS A 97 -2.98 -3.20 -21.05
N LEU A 98 -3.16 -3.39 -19.74
CA LEU A 98 -4.45 -3.17 -19.08
C LEU A 98 -4.92 -1.72 -19.16
N LEU A 99 -4.01 -0.75 -19.02
CA LEU A 99 -4.34 0.68 -19.19
C LEU A 99 -4.78 0.97 -20.64
N ALA A 100 -4.09 0.43 -21.63
CA ALA A 100 -4.46 0.59 -23.03
C ALA A 100 -5.83 -0.05 -23.35
N GLU A 101 -6.09 -1.27 -22.85
CA GLU A 101 -7.38 -1.96 -22.97
C GLU A 101 -8.54 -1.21 -22.30
N ALA A 102 -8.24 -0.48 -21.22
CA ALA A 102 -9.20 0.39 -20.55
C ALA A 102 -9.40 1.74 -21.27
N GLY A 103 -8.66 1.99 -22.37
CA GLY A 103 -8.73 3.26 -23.11
C GLY A 103 -8.10 4.44 -22.39
N ILE A 104 -7.21 4.18 -21.42
CA ILE A 104 -6.57 5.23 -20.63
C ILE A 104 -5.48 5.92 -21.47
N LYS A 105 -5.63 7.23 -21.61
CA LYS A 105 -4.58 8.08 -22.18
C LYS A 105 -3.56 8.41 -21.09
N THR A 106 -2.29 8.17 -21.37
CA THR A 106 -1.19 8.55 -20.47
C THR A 106 -0.61 9.89 -20.88
N PRO A 107 -0.15 10.73 -19.92
CA PRO A 107 -0.12 10.43 -18.48
C PRO A 107 -1.50 10.47 -17.82
N LEU A 108 -1.79 9.48 -16.97
CA LEU A 108 -2.93 9.49 -16.07
C LEU A 108 -2.54 10.17 -14.76
N GLU A 109 -3.14 11.30 -14.44
CA GLU A 109 -2.89 12.00 -13.18
C GLU A 109 -3.82 11.49 -12.07
N LEU A 110 -3.25 11.12 -10.92
CA LEU A 110 -3.96 10.70 -9.72
C LEU A 110 -3.36 11.37 -8.49
N THR A 111 -4.14 11.54 -7.43
CA THR A 111 -3.66 12.01 -6.13
C THR A 111 -3.40 10.82 -5.21
N LEU A 112 -2.23 10.79 -4.57
CA LEU A 112 -1.88 9.82 -3.53
C LEU A 112 -1.87 10.53 -2.17
N THR A 113 -2.94 10.35 -1.39
CA THR A 113 -3.08 10.94 -0.05
C THR A 113 -2.35 10.10 0.99
N LEU A 114 -1.45 10.71 1.75
CA LEU A 114 -0.56 10.04 2.69
C LEU A 114 -0.73 10.57 4.11
N PRO A 115 -1.11 9.70 5.09
CA PRO A 115 -1.16 10.07 6.50
C PRO A 115 0.26 10.33 7.06
N PRO A 116 0.40 10.95 8.25
CA PRO A 116 1.67 11.39 8.82
C PRO A 116 2.43 10.21 9.47
N THR A 117 2.71 9.17 8.68
CA THR A 117 3.44 7.99 9.15
C THR A 117 4.64 7.71 8.24
N PRO A 118 5.78 7.24 8.80
CA PRO A 118 6.96 6.93 7.99
C PRO A 118 6.68 5.92 6.89
N TYR A 119 5.96 4.83 7.16
CA TYR A 119 5.65 3.81 6.16
C TYR A 119 4.85 4.36 4.98
N ALA A 120 3.92 5.30 5.26
CA ALA A 120 3.09 5.88 4.21
C ALA A 120 3.89 6.88 3.36
N ARG A 121 4.64 7.78 4.00
CA ARG A 121 5.40 8.80 3.28
C ARG A 121 6.55 8.19 2.47
N GLN A 122 7.36 7.32 3.06
CA GLN A 122 8.47 6.64 2.36
C GLN A 122 7.94 5.63 1.32
N GLY A 123 6.95 4.82 1.67
CA GLY A 123 6.33 3.88 0.73
C GLY A 123 5.61 4.59 -0.41
N GLY A 124 5.01 5.74 -0.15
CA GLY A 124 4.39 6.58 -1.17
C GLY A 124 5.37 7.06 -2.25
N GLU A 125 6.58 7.46 -1.86
CA GLU A 125 7.62 7.85 -2.82
C GLU A 125 8.02 6.69 -3.75
N VAL A 126 8.17 5.49 -3.20
CA VAL A 126 8.47 4.29 -4.00
C VAL A 126 7.31 3.97 -4.95
N ILE A 127 6.07 4.04 -4.48
CA ILE A 127 4.87 3.80 -5.30
C ILE A 127 4.75 4.82 -6.42
N VAL A 128 4.98 6.10 -6.16
CA VAL A 128 4.98 7.16 -7.19
C VAL A 128 5.98 6.84 -8.30
N ALA A 129 7.21 6.47 -7.92
CA ALA A 129 8.24 6.11 -8.89
C ALA A 129 7.90 4.87 -9.72
N GLN A 130 7.21 3.89 -9.13
CA GLN A 130 6.76 2.68 -9.82
C GLN A 130 5.60 2.97 -10.78
N LEU A 131 4.60 3.73 -10.35
CA LEU A 131 3.46 4.12 -11.17
C LEU A 131 3.88 4.97 -12.38
N ALA A 132 4.90 5.82 -12.23
CA ALA A 132 5.43 6.61 -13.34
C ALA A 132 5.95 5.75 -14.50
N LYS A 133 6.46 4.54 -14.23
CA LYS A 133 6.96 3.60 -15.26
C LYS A 133 5.87 3.10 -16.21
N VAL A 134 4.61 3.18 -15.79
CA VAL A 134 3.45 2.78 -16.61
C VAL A 134 2.63 3.97 -17.08
N GLY A 135 3.11 5.20 -16.90
CA GLY A 135 2.45 6.42 -17.33
C GLY A 135 1.39 6.94 -16.37
N ILE A 136 1.41 6.52 -15.10
CA ILE A 136 0.55 7.08 -14.05
C ILE A 136 1.37 8.08 -13.23
N VAL A 137 0.94 9.33 -13.22
CA VAL A 137 1.53 10.41 -12.44
C VAL A 137 0.76 10.57 -11.14
N ALA A 138 1.24 9.94 -10.07
CA ALA A 138 0.64 10.07 -8.75
C ALA A 138 1.25 11.28 -8.02
N LYS A 139 0.44 12.31 -7.76
CA LYS A 139 0.83 13.49 -6.99
C LYS A 139 0.60 13.24 -5.50
N THR A 140 1.65 13.30 -4.70
CA THR A 140 1.54 13.08 -3.24
C THR A 140 0.85 14.25 -2.56
N GLN A 141 -0.07 13.95 -1.67
CA GLN A 141 -0.74 14.89 -0.77
C GLN A 141 -0.54 14.41 0.67
N ASN A 142 0.41 15.03 1.37
CA ASN A 142 0.66 14.75 2.77
C ASN A 142 -0.37 15.46 3.64
N VAL A 143 -1.07 14.69 4.49
CA VAL A 143 -2.12 15.21 5.38
C VAL A 143 -1.85 14.79 6.82
N GLU A 144 -2.45 15.51 7.76
CA GLU A 144 -2.46 15.13 9.16
C GLU A 144 -3.61 14.15 9.47
N TRP A 145 -3.56 13.46 10.62
CA TRP A 145 -4.54 12.42 10.94
C TRP A 145 -5.98 12.92 10.94
N ALA A 146 -6.25 14.12 11.47
CA ALA A 146 -7.60 14.68 11.45
C ALA A 146 -8.13 14.88 10.02
N GLN A 147 -7.27 15.37 9.12
CA GLN A 147 -7.62 15.54 7.71
C GLN A 147 -7.79 14.20 6.99
N TRP A 148 -6.94 13.21 7.30
CA TRP A 148 -7.08 11.87 6.72
C TRP A 148 -8.38 11.21 7.16
N LEU A 149 -8.70 11.26 8.46
CA LEU A 149 -9.92 10.67 9.01
C LEU A 149 -11.19 11.32 8.46
N SER A 150 -11.23 12.65 8.39
CA SER A 150 -12.41 13.34 7.85
C SER A 150 -12.48 13.29 6.32
N GLY A 151 -11.40 13.61 5.64
CA GLY A 151 -11.38 13.74 4.18
C GLY A 151 -11.34 12.40 3.46
N THR A 152 -10.37 11.55 3.80
CA THR A 152 -10.12 10.27 3.11
C THR A 152 -11.08 9.19 3.59
N TYR A 153 -11.07 8.91 4.90
CA TYR A 153 -11.88 7.83 5.47
C TYR A 153 -13.37 8.17 5.53
N GLY A 154 -13.73 9.32 6.08
CA GLY A 154 -15.13 9.72 6.27
C GLY A 154 -15.80 10.17 4.97
N ASN A 155 -15.22 11.16 4.29
CA ASN A 155 -15.81 11.76 3.09
C ASN A 155 -15.42 11.07 1.78
N LYS A 156 -14.54 10.06 1.81
CA LYS A 156 -14.06 9.32 0.63
C LYS A 156 -13.46 10.25 -0.46
N ASN A 157 -12.89 11.38 -0.05
CA ASN A 157 -12.32 12.37 -0.96
C ASN A 157 -10.83 12.08 -1.22
N TYR A 158 -10.55 11.08 -2.04
CA TYR A 158 -9.20 10.67 -2.43
C TYR A 158 -9.27 9.81 -3.71
N ASP A 159 -8.14 9.67 -4.41
CA ASP A 159 -7.98 8.68 -5.49
C ASP A 159 -7.28 7.43 -4.96
N LEU A 160 -6.08 7.61 -4.40
CA LEU A 160 -5.26 6.58 -3.79
C LEU A 160 -4.85 7.00 -2.38
N THR A 161 -4.72 6.05 -1.46
CA THR A 161 -4.11 6.28 -0.15
C THR A 161 -3.35 5.06 0.34
N LEU A 162 -2.21 5.28 1.00
CA LEU A 162 -1.41 4.21 1.61
C LEU A 162 -1.66 4.19 3.11
N ILE A 163 -2.22 3.10 3.60
CA ILE A 163 -2.65 2.97 5.00
C ILE A 163 -2.39 1.57 5.54
N SER A 164 -2.15 1.46 6.84
CA SER A 164 -2.00 0.19 7.55
C SER A 164 -3.20 -0.10 8.44
N HIS A 165 -3.85 -1.23 8.22
CA HIS A 165 -4.92 -1.78 9.05
C HIS A 165 -4.37 -2.90 9.94
N VAL A 166 -4.70 -2.86 11.23
CA VAL A 166 -4.15 -3.78 12.25
C VAL A 166 -5.20 -4.66 12.91
N GLU A 167 -6.49 -4.45 12.63
CA GLU A 167 -7.59 -5.17 13.24
C GLU A 167 -7.51 -6.66 12.90
N PRO A 168 -7.66 -7.56 13.87
CA PRO A 168 -7.76 -8.98 13.61
C PRO A 168 -9.14 -9.32 13.03
N PHE A 169 -9.22 -10.38 12.22
CA PHE A 169 -10.47 -10.91 11.69
C PHE A 169 -11.35 -9.91 10.92
N ASP A 170 -10.72 -8.92 10.30
CA ASP A 170 -11.37 -7.81 9.60
C ASP A 170 -11.57 -8.07 8.10
N LEU A 171 -11.28 -9.28 7.61
CA LEU A 171 -11.30 -9.61 6.18
C LEU A 171 -12.63 -9.24 5.51
N ALA A 172 -13.75 -9.43 6.21
CA ALA A 172 -15.08 -9.05 5.70
C ALA A 172 -15.24 -7.55 5.46
N ASN A 173 -14.50 -6.70 6.17
CA ASN A 173 -14.55 -5.24 5.98
C ASN A 173 -14.05 -4.83 4.58
N PHE A 174 -13.11 -5.59 4.01
CA PHE A 174 -12.58 -5.32 2.68
C PHE A 174 -13.55 -5.68 1.54
N ALA A 175 -14.63 -6.38 1.84
CA ALA A 175 -15.70 -6.72 0.90
C ALA A 175 -16.97 -5.88 1.08
N LYS A 176 -17.03 -4.98 2.07
CA LYS A 176 -18.20 -4.13 2.31
C LYS A 176 -18.33 -3.06 1.21
N PRO A 177 -19.51 -2.94 0.56
CA PRO A 177 -19.69 -2.00 -0.55
C PRO A 177 -19.71 -0.53 -0.10
N ASP A 178 -19.98 -0.26 1.17
CA ASP A 178 -20.06 1.07 1.76
C ASP A 178 -18.78 1.52 2.48
N TYR A 179 -17.74 0.68 2.48
CA TYR A 179 -16.45 1.05 3.04
C TYR A 179 -15.77 2.18 2.25
N TYR A 180 -14.70 2.79 2.77
CA TYR A 180 -14.15 4.01 2.16
C TYR A 180 -13.46 3.80 0.79
N TRP A 181 -13.11 2.58 0.42
CA TRP A 181 -12.61 2.28 -0.92
C TRP A 181 -13.71 1.93 -1.91
#